data_9f423494f1ba1b1acf15aab34e12d622
#
_entry.id   9f423494f1ba1b1acf15aab34e12d622
#
_cell.length_a   1.000
_cell.length_b   1.000
_cell.length_c   1.000
_cell.angle_alpha   90.00
_cell.angle_beta   90.00
_cell.angle_gamma   90.00
#
_symmetry.space_group_name_H-M   'P 1'
#
loop_
_entity.id
_entity.type
_entity.pdbx_description
1 polymer ?
#
loop_
_entity_poly.entity_id
_entity_poly.type
_entity_poly.pdbx_seq_one_letter_code
_entity_poly.pdbx_strand_id
1 'polypeptide(L)'
;GGASTCLGGAIRDPLSGRAYVYQAMRVTGAGNIYQPVGETLEGKLPQRIISTKAAAGYSSYGNQIGLATTHVREIYHEDYVAKRLEVGAVVGAVKAENVRRETPVPGDIVLLLGGRTGRDGVGGATGSSKEHNEQSLEQCGSEVQKGNAPEERKLQRLFRRPEVTRLIKKSNDFGAGGVSVAIGELTDGLDIYLDRVPTKYSGLNSTELAISESQERIAVVVERKDREEFERYCASENVEVTYVADVTDTRRMRMYSRGELVVDLSREFI
;
A
#
# COMPACT_ATOMS: atom_id res chain seq x y z
N GLY A 1 3.28 14.23 1.64
CA GLY A 1 2.75 12.86 1.90
C GLY A 1 1.88 12.40 0.75
N GLY A 2 0.64 12.86 0.63
CA GLY A 2 -0.35 12.30 -0.29
C GLY A 2 0.08 12.14 -1.75
N ALA A 3 0.81 13.10 -2.32
CA ALA A 3 1.31 12.98 -3.69
C ALA A 3 2.37 11.87 -3.85
N SER A 4 3.20 11.65 -2.84
CA SER A 4 4.17 10.54 -2.82
C SER A 4 3.45 9.19 -2.72
N THR A 5 2.49 9.08 -1.80
CA THR A 5 1.73 7.84 -1.61
C THR A 5 0.81 7.54 -2.80
N CYS A 6 0.32 8.56 -3.50
CA CYS A 6 -0.41 8.40 -4.76
C CYS A 6 0.42 7.66 -5.82
N LEU A 7 1.69 8.04 -6.01
CA LEU A 7 2.57 7.34 -6.95
C LEU A 7 2.90 5.92 -6.45
N GLY A 8 3.20 5.75 -5.16
CA GLY A 8 3.50 4.44 -4.58
C GLY A 8 2.34 3.45 -4.74
N GLY A 9 1.11 3.84 -4.43
CA GLY A 9 -0.09 3.02 -4.64
C GLY A 9 -0.30 2.68 -6.12
N ALA A 10 -0.20 3.69 -7.00
CA ALA A 10 -0.33 3.47 -8.43
C ALA A 10 0.68 2.45 -9.00
N ILE A 11 1.88 2.35 -8.39
CA ILE A 11 2.90 1.35 -8.79
C ILE A 11 2.56 -0.03 -8.20
N ARG A 12 2.12 -0.10 -6.95
CA ARG A 12 1.86 -1.38 -6.27
C ARG A 12 0.68 -2.14 -6.85
N ASP A 13 -0.36 -1.46 -7.35
CA ASP A 13 -1.51 -2.11 -7.99
C ASP A 13 -1.07 -3.04 -9.15
N PRO A 14 -0.39 -2.56 -10.21
CA PRO A 14 0.10 -3.45 -11.25
C PRO A 14 1.21 -4.38 -10.78
N LEU A 15 2.03 -3.97 -9.79
CA LEU A 15 3.08 -4.80 -9.23
C LEU A 15 2.48 -6.03 -8.51
N SER A 16 1.37 -5.87 -7.79
CA SER A 16 0.64 -7.00 -7.21
C SER A 16 0.13 -7.94 -8.29
N GLY A 17 -0.19 -7.43 -9.48
CA GLY A 17 -0.42 -8.21 -10.69
C GLY A 17 0.84 -8.78 -11.35
N ARG A 18 2.01 -8.62 -10.74
CA ARG A 18 3.36 -8.99 -11.23
C ARG A 18 3.83 -8.16 -12.43
N ALA A 19 3.15 -7.05 -12.77
CA ALA A 19 3.57 -6.16 -13.84
C ALA A 19 4.60 -5.15 -13.34
N TYR A 20 5.72 -5.01 -14.06
CA TYR A 20 6.72 -3.98 -13.79
C TYR A 20 6.28 -2.66 -14.40
N VAL A 21 6.34 -1.59 -13.62
CA VAL A 21 5.96 -0.24 -14.05
C VAL A 21 7.14 0.46 -14.70
N TYR A 22 6.94 0.94 -15.93
CA TYR A 22 7.97 1.63 -16.73
C TYR A 22 7.83 3.14 -16.73
N GLN A 23 6.61 3.64 -16.54
CA GLN A 23 6.26 5.02 -16.81
C GLN A 23 5.17 5.48 -15.86
N ALA A 24 5.32 6.69 -15.35
CA ALA A 24 4.28 7.37 -14.57
C ALA A 24 3.76 8.61 -15.32
N MET A 25 2.54 8.99 -15.02
CA MET A 25 1.89 10.22 -15.44
C MET A 25 1.21 10.86 -14.24
N ARG A 26 1.05 12.17 -14.27
CA ARG A 26 0.45 12.93 -13.16
C ARG A 26 -0.54 13.96 -13.69
N VAL A 27 -1.76 13.93 -13.18
CA VAL A 27 -2.76 14.95 -13.42
C VAL A 27 -3.22 15.50 -12.07
N THR A 28 -3.27 16.83 -11.93
CA THR A 28 -3.62 17.48 -10.67
C THR A 28 -4.65 18.56 -10.86
N GLY A 29 -5.46 18.80 -9.82
CA GLY A 29 -6.34 19.94 -9.71
C GLY A 29 -5.95 20.80 -8.50
N ALA A 30 -5.76 22.10 -8.72
CA ALA A 30 -5.39 23.08 -7.69
C ALA A 30 -6.19 24.37 -7.84
N GLY A 31 -6.31 25.13 -6.74
CA GLY A 31 -6.75 26.51 -6.81
C GLY A 31 -5.67 27.41 -7.45
N ASN A 32 -5.98 28.71 -7.58
CA ASN A 32 -5.04 29.67 -8.15
C ASN A 32 -3.76 29.77 -7.29
N ILE A 33 -2.63 29.36 -7.85
CA ILE A 33 -1.33 29.41 -7.15
C ILE A 33 -0.79 30.82 -6.91
N TYR A 34 -1.37 31.81 -7.57
CA TYR A 34 -1.06 33.23 -7.37
C TYR A 34 -1.97 33.91 -6.33
N GLN A 35 -2.91 33.18 -5.73
CA GLN A 35 -3.74 33.69 -4.66
C GLN A 35 -2.86 34.30 -3.55
N PRO A 36 -3.14 35.54 -3.12
CA PRO A 36 -2.43 36.16 -2.01
C PRO A 36 -2.55 35.34 -0.73
N VAL A 37 -1.46 35.27 0.05
CA VAL A 37 -1.46 34.49 1.31
C VAL A 37 -2.55 34.94 2.27
N GLY A 38 -2.85 36.22 2.33
CA GLY A 38 -3.92 36.78 3.17
C GLY A 38 -5.35 36.36 2.78
N GLU A 39 -5.53 35.78 1.59
CA GLU A 39 -6.82 35.25 1.12
C GLU A 39 -6.90 33.71 1.33
N THR A 40 -5.91 33.10 1.97
CA THR A 40 -5.94 31.68 2.27
C THR A 40 -7.09 31.38 3.24
N LEU A 41 -7.84 30.32 2.94
CA LEU A 41 -8.91 29.85 3.84
C LEU A 41 -8.34 29.53 5.23
N GLU A 42 -9.09 29.86 6.26
CA GLU A 42 -8.71 29.60 7.65
C GLU A 42 -8.40 28.12 7.87
N GLY A 43 -7.30 27.83 8.57
CA GLY A 43 -6.83 26.46 8.82
C GLY A 43 -6.27 25.71 7.60
N LYS A 44 -6.10 26.37 6.45
CA LYS A 44 -5.55 25.77 5.22
C LYS A 44 -4.18 26.34 4.88
N LEU A 45 -3.42 25.59 4.09
CA LEU A 45 -2.15 26.08 3.53
C LEU A 45 -2.39 26.89 2.26
N PRO A 46 -1.54 27.89 1.97
CA PRO A 46 -1.60 28.65 0.71
C PRO A 46 -1.50 27.73 -0.52
N GLN A 47 -2.28 28.02 -1.57
CA GLN A 47 -2.34 27.21 -2.79
C GLN A 47 -0.98 26.97 -3.44
N ARG A 48 -0.11 27.98 -3.44
CA ARG A 48 1.27 27.86 -3.94
C ARG A 48 2.09 26.86 -3.16
N ILE A 49 1.98 26.84 -1.82
CA ILE A 49 2.70 25.89 -0.97
C ILE A 49 2.21 24.48 -1.20
N ILE A 50 0.90 24.26 -1.24
CA ILE A 50 0.31 22.94 -1.50
C ILE A 50 0.80 22.40 -2.84
N SER A 51 0.71 23.17 -3.92
CA SER A 51 1.11 22.75 -5.27
C SER A 51 2.60 22.45 -5.36
N THR A 52 3.46 23.31 -4.82
CA THR A 52 4.91 23.11 -4.81
C THR A 52 5.31 21.86 -4.02
N LYS A 53 4.72 21.67 -2.82
CA LYS A 53 5.02 20.51 -1.97
C LYS A 53 4.49 19.21 -2.56
N ALA A 54 3.33 19.23 -3.22
CA ALA A 54 2.79 18.05 -3.90
C ALA A 54 3.70 17.64 -5.07
N ALA A 55 4.10 18.59 -5.92
CA ALA A 55 5.04 18.34 -7.01
C ALA A 55 6.38 17.77 -6.50
N ALA A 56 6.95 18.37 -5.45
CA ALA A 56 8.19 17.90 -4.84
C ALA A 56 8.06 16.48 -4.26
N GLY A 57 6.92 16.16 -3.62
CA GLY A 57 6.68 14.83 -3.06
C GLY A 57 6.58 13.75 -4.13
N TYR A 58 5.83 14.00 -5.19
CA TYR A 58 5.70 13.07 -6.32
C TYR A 58 7.04 12.84 -7.03
N SER A 59 7.76 13.92 -7.34
CA SER A 59 9.08 13.88 -7.96
C SER A 59 10.10 13.14 -7.10
N SER A 60 10.13 13.42 -5.79
CA SER A 60 11.06 12.75 -4.87
C SER A 60 10.83 11.24 -4.84
N TYR A 61 9.59 10.80 -4.79
CA TYR A 61 9.26 9.37 -4.80
C TYR A 61 9.72 8.71 -6.10
N GLY A 62 9.34 9.27 -7.24
CA GLY A 62 9.73 8.75 -8.56
C GLY A 62 11.25 8.69 -8.76
N ASN A 63 11.97 9.72 -8.33
CA ASN A 63 13.44 9.77 -8.43
C ASN A 63 14.11 8.67 -7.58
N GLN A 64 13.62 8.40 -6.39
CA GLN A 64 14.20 7.38 -5.50
C GLN A 64 14.02 5.95 -6.05
N ILE A 65 12.95 5.70 -6.79
CA ILE A 65 12.73 4.40 -7.44
C ILE A 65 13.24 4.33 -8.88
N GLY A 66 13.66 5.44 -9.45
CA GLY A 66 14.15 5.51 -10.83
C GLY A 66 13.04 5.41 -11.88
N LEU A 67 11.85 5.96 -11.57
CA LEU A 67 10.69 5.98 -12.46
C LEU A 67 10.46 7.38 -13.03
N ALA A 68 10.48 7.50 -14.36
CA ALA A 68 10.19 8.77 -15.03
C ALA A 68 8.70 9.09 -15.02
N THR A 69 8.36 10.35 -14.72
CA THR A 69 7.02 10.91 -14.94
C THR A 69 7.05 11.64 -16.28
N THR A 70 6.48 11.01 -17.31
CA THR A 70 6.61 11.47 -18.69
C THR A 70 5.52 12.45 -19.14
N HIS A 71 4.46 12.57 -18.34
CA HIS A 71 3.39 13.53 -18.57
C HIS A 71 2.94 14.12 -17.24
N VAL A 72 2.93 15.45 -17.16
CA VAL A 72 2.42 16.19 -16.01
C VAL A 72 1.44 17.27 -16.53
N ARG A 73 0.22 17.26 -16.00
CA ARG A 73 -0.76 18.29 -16.26
C ARG A 73 -1.37 18.80 -14.97
N GLU A 74 -1.32 20.10 -14.75
CA GLU A 74 -2.03 20.76 -13.66
C GLU A 74 -3.22 21.56 -14.21
N ILE A 75 -4.36 21.39 -13.60
CA ILE A 75 -5.61 22.10 -13.90
C ILE A 75 -5.90 23.02 -12.72
N TYR A 76 -6.20 24.28 -13.00
CA TYR A 76 -6.49 25.27 -11.99
C TYR A 76 -7.97 25.63 -12.04
N HIS A 77 -8.67 25.47 -10.93
CA HIS A 77 -10.08 25.81 -10.77
C HIS A 77 -10.37 26.16 -9.32
N GLU A 78 -11.32 27.07 -9.10
CA GLU A 78 -11.69 27.51 -7.75
C GLU A 78 -12.23 26.39 -6.86
N ASP A 79 -12.90 25.40 -7.42
CA ASP A 79 -13.41 24.25 -6.68
C ASP A 79 -12.30 23.40 -6.00
N TYR A 80 -11.05 23.53 -6.45
CA TYR A 80 -9.91 22.85 -5.83
C TYR A 80 -9.24 23.62 -4.69
N VAL A 81 -9.76 24.79 -4.31
CA VAL A 81 -9.18 25.59 -3.21
C VAL A 81 -9.30 24.85 -1.88
N ALA A 82 -10.47 24.26 -1.60
CA ALA A 82 -10.71 23.53 -0.37
C ALA A 82 -9.98 22.17 -0.35
N LYS A 83 -9.88 21.49 -1.50
CA LYS A 83 -9.28 20.16 -1.61
C LYS A 83 -8.60 19.97 -2.96
N ARG A 84 -7.27 19.84 -2.93
CA ARG A 84 -6.48 19.52 -4.12
C ARG A 84 -6.78 18.11 -4.62
N LEU A 85 -6.86 17.95 -5.94
CA LEU A 85 -6.90 16.65 -6.60
C LEU A 85 -5.47 16.22 -6.98
N GLU A 86 -5.13 14.95 -6.72
CA GLU A 86 -3.90 14.34 -7.17
C GLU A 86 -4.24 12.98 -7.80
N VAL A 87 -3.97 12.83 -9.09
CA VAL A 87 -4.17 11.58 -9.83
C VAL A 87 -2.85 11.12 -10.40
N GLY A 88 -2.41 9.94 -9.99
CA GLY A 88 -1.29 9.21 -10.57
C GLY A 88 -1.81 8.15 -11.53
N ALA A 89 -1.18 8.03 -12.70
CA ALA A 89 -1.39 6.93 -13.61
C ALA A 89 -0.04 6.33 -14.00
N VAL A 90 -0.01 5.02 -14.24
CA VAL A 90 1.21 4.31 -14.59
C VAL A 90 0.98 3.35 -15.75
N VAL A 91 2.06 3.01 -16.45
CA VAL A 91 2.06 1.96 -17.46
C VAL A 91 3.01 0.86 -17.00
N GLY A 92 2.48 -0.34 -16.85
CA GLY A 92 3.23 -1.52 -16.49
C GLY A 92 3.02 -2.65 -17.47
N ALA A 93 3.96 -3.57 -17.53
CA ALA A 93 3.84 -4.79 -18.33
C ALA A 93 4.64 -5.95 -17.72
N VAL A 94 4.24 -7.16 -18.08
CA VAL A 94 4.92 -8.41 -17.73
C VAL A 94 4.69 -9.42 -18.85
N LYS A 95 5.65 -10.32 -19.06
CA LYS A 95 5.42 -11.46 -19.96
C LYS A 95 4.41 -12.41 -19.36
N ALA A 96 3.43 -12.85 -20.15
CA ALA A 96 2.35 -13.74 -19.70
C ALA A 96 2.89 -15.02 -19.03
N GLU A 97 3.98 -15.58 -19.54
CA GLU A 97 4.64 -16.78 -19.00
C GLU A 97 5.21 -16.61 -17.58
N ASN A 98 5.37 -15.37 -17.13
CA ASN A 98 5.88 -15.04 -15.79
C ASN A 98 4.78 -14.79 -14.76
N VAL A 99 3.51 -14.95 -15.14
CA VAL A 99 2.36 -14.73 -14.26
C VAL A 99 1.62 -16.03 -14.04
N ARG A 100 1.72 -16.59 -12.83
CA ARG A 100 0.78 -17.62 -12.37
C ARG A 100 -0.53 -16.92 -11.96
N ARG A 101 -1.64 -17.52 -12.32
CA ARG A 101 -2.98 -17.12 -11.88
C ARG A 101 -3.72 -18.37 -11.46
N GLU A 102 -3.40 -18.85 -10.27
CA GLU A 102 -3.97 -20.05 -9.71
C GLU A 102 -4.78 -19.71 -8.47
N THR A 103 -5.89 -20.41 -8.29
CA THR A 103 -6.63 -20.33 -7.03
C THR A 103 -5.79 -20.96 -5.93
N PRO A 104 -5.55 -20.24 -4.82
CA PRO A 104 -4.88 -20.83 -3.66
C PRO A 104 -5.63 -22.07 -3.16
N VAL A 105 -4.91 -23.07 -2.71
CA VAL A 105 -5.48 -24.32 -2.19
C VAL A 105 -5.06 -24.52 -0.73
N PRO A 106 -5.82 -25.28 0.08
CA PRO A 106 -5.46 -25.61 1.45
C PRO A 106 -4.05 -26.17 1.55
N GLY A 107 -3.27 -25.63 2.48
CA GLY A 107 -1.85 -25.94 2.66
C GLY A 107 -0.89 -24.95 2.03
N ASP A 108 -1.34 -24.09 1.11
CA ASP A 108 -0.58 -22.92 0.69
C ASP A 108 -0.41 -21.94 1.86
N ILE A 109 0.55 -21.05 1.75
CA ILE A 109 0.84 -20.04 2.78
C ILE A 109 0.83 -18.64 2.23
N VAL A 110 0.56 -17.68 3.12
CA VAL A 110 0.64 -16.25 2.80
C VAL A 110 1.89 -15.66 3.44
N LEU A 111 2.69 -15.00 2.62
CA LEU A 111 3.85 -14.23 3.04
C LEU A 111 3.55 -12.75 2.88
N LEU A 112 3.90 -11.95 3.89
CA LEU A 112 3.87 -10.49 3.87
C LEU A 112 5.27 -9.98 3.56
N LEU A 113 5.39 -9.13 2.55
CA LEU A 113 6.64 -8.59 2.04
C LEU A 113 6.72 -7.09 2.27
N GLY A 114 7.91 -6.58 2.50
CA GLY A 114 8.22 -5.15 2.46
C GLY A 114 8.16 -4.45 3.81
N GLY A 115 7.55 -3.27 3.86
CA GLY A 115 7.57 -2.39 5.02
C GLY A 115 6.87 -2.94 6.27
N ARG A 116 7.22 -2.40 7.42
CA ARG A 116 6.62 -2.75 8.70
C ARG A 116 5.36 -1.94 8.98
N THR A 117 4.49 -2.48 9.83
CA THR A 117 3.18 -1.93 10.20
C THR A 117 3.29 -0.88 11.29
N GLY A 118 2.65 0.26 11.09
CA GLY A 118 2.43 1.31 12.09
C GLY A 118 0.95 1.65 12.20
N ARG A 119 0.61 2.82 12.74
CA ARG A 119 -0.78 3.35 12.81
C ARG A 119 -1.22 4.06 11.54
N ASP A 120 -0.49 3.88 10.45
CA ASP A 120 -0.79 4.55 9.17
C ASP A 120 -2.23 4.22 8.74
N GLY A 121 -3.06 5.24 8.52
CA GLY A 121 -4.42 5.13 8.00
C GLY A 121 -5.43 4.42 8.92
N VAL A 122 -5.12 4.19 10.20
CA VAL A 122 -6.04 3.49 11.12
C VAL A 122 -7.37 4.22 11.28
N GLY A 123 -7.41 5.54 11.11
CA GLY A 123 -8.65 6.30 11.00
C GLY A 123 -9.45 6.06 9.71
N GLY A 124 -8.88 5.32 8.78
CA GLY A 124 -9.50 4.93 7.50
C GLY A 124 -9.78 6.09 6.57
N ALA A 125 -10.55 5.80 5.50
CA ALA A 125 -11.01 6.81 4.53
C ALA A 125 -11.81 7.95 5.18
N THR A 126 -12.40 7.72 6.32
CA THR A 126 -13.08 8.75 7.13
C THR A 126 -12.10 9.84 7.56
N GLY A 127 -10.86 9.50 7.92
CA GLY A 127 -9.81 10.48 8.27
C GLY A 127 -9.42 11.35 7.09
N SER A 128 -9.33 10.81 5.88
CA SER A 128 -9.02 11.56 4.66
C SER A 128 -10.18 12.44 4.17
N SER A 129 -11.41 12.15 4.61
CA SER A 129 -12.63 12.86 4.22
C SER A 129 -13.05 13.95 5.21
N LYS A 130 -12.44 14.01 6.41
CA LYS A 130 -12.67 15.08 7.38
C LYS A 130 -11.95 16.36 7.00
N GLU A 131 -12.51 17.51 7.40
CA GLU A 131 -11.80 18.77 7.35
C GLU A 131 -10.55 18.69 8.25
N HIS A 132 -9.39 19.00 7.67
CA HIS A 132 -8.13 19.09 8.40
C HIS A 132 -7.95 20.51 8.92
N ASN A 133 -7.80 20.64 10.24
CA ASN A 133 -7.45 21.87 10.95
C ASN A 133 -6.08 21.72 11.64
N GLU A 134 -5.62 22.78 12.30
CA GLU A 134 -4.32 22.76 12.99
C GLU A 134 -4.23 21.65 14.07
N GLN A 135 -5.34 21.34 14.75
CA GLN A 135 -5.40 20.27 15.74
C GLN A 135 -5.31 18.86 15.12
N SER A 136 -5.64 18.72 13.83
CA SER A 136 -5.52 17.43 13.12
C SER A 136 -4.07 16.99 12.98
N LEU A 137 -3.11 17.92 12.93
CA LEU A 137 -1.67 17.59 12.88
C LEU A 137 -1.18 16.99 14.20
N GLU A 138 -1.69 17.44 15.33
CA GLU A 138 -1.31 16.92 16.65
C GLU A 138 -2.02 15.57 16.95
N GLN A 139 -3.29 15.46 16.59
CA GLN A 139 -4.11 14.29 16.90
C GLN A 139 -3.91 13.12 15.91
N CYS A 140 -3.70 13.41 14.63
CA CYS A 140 -3.62 12.41 13.57
C CYS A 140 -2.22 12.26 12.94
N GLY A 141 -1.20 12.90 13.51
CA GLY A 141 0.16 12.89 12.95
C GLY A 141 0.78 11.48 12.84
N SER A 142 0.39 10.54 13.70
CA SER A 142 0.82 9.14 13.64
C SER A 142 0.06 8.32 12.60
N GLU A 143 -1.12 8.78 12.17
CA GLU A 143 -2.00 8.08 11.22
C GLU A 143 -1.77 8.52 9.76
N VAL A 144 -0.98 9.57 9.53
CA VAL A 144 -0.64 10.01 8.18
C VAL A 144 0.22 8.96 7.50
N GLN A 145 -0.27 8.43 6.39
CA GLN A 145 0.50 7.52 5.55
C GLN A 145 1.79 8.18 5.07
N LYS A 146 2.92 7.51 5.31
CA LYS A 146 4.25 7.96 4.92
C LYS A 146 4.83 6.99 3.90
N GLY A 147 5.05 7.45 2.68
CA GLY A 147 5.70 6.66 1.65
C GLY A 147 7.18 6.39 1.96
N ASN A 148 7.63 5.19 1.64
CA ASN A 148 9.03 4.74 1.71
C ASN A 148 9.48 4.22 0.34
N ALA A 149 9.83 5.14 -0.56
CA ALA A 149 10.22 4.81 -1.92
C ALA A 149 11.38 3.79 -2.03
N PRO A 150 12.42 3.81 -1.17
CA PRO A 150 13.44 2.76 -1.16
C PRO A 150 12.88 1.35 -0.94
N GLU A 151 11.86 1.19 -0.10
CA GLU A 151 11.21 -0.11 0.11
C GLU A 151 10.42 -0.56 -1.13
N GLU A 152 9.69 0.36 -1.75
CA GLU A 152 9.01 0.15 -3.03
C GLU A 152 9.99 -0.29 -4.12
N ARG A 153 11.16 0.34 -4.18
CA ARG A 153 12.22 -0.02 -5.13
C ARG A 153 12.68 -1.46 -4.98
N LYS A 154 12.86 -1.94 -3.76
CA LYS A 154 13.23 -3.33 -3.48
C LYS A 154 12.15 -4.29 -3.96
N LEU A 155 10.87 -4.01 -3.66
CA LEU A 155 9.73 -4.81 -4.13
C LEU A 155 9.67 -4.86 -5.67
N GLN A 156 9.85 -3.73 -6.34
CA GLN A 156 9.90 -3.70 -7.81
C GLN A 156 11.02 -4.55 -8.38
N ARG A 157 12.21 -4.51 -7.78
CA ARG A 157 13.36 -5.32 -8.22
C ARG A 157 13.09 -6.81 -8.03
N LEU A 158 12.52 -7.18 -6.88
CA LEU A 158 12.14 -8.55 -6.57
C LEU A 158 11.13 -9.08 -7.60
N PHE A 159 10.04 -8.35 -7.83
CA PHE A 159 8.96 -8.76 -8.75
C PHE A 159 9.34 -8.69 -10.23
N ARG A 160 10.44 -8.04 -10.58
CA ARG A 160 10.98 -8.06 -11.95
C ARG A 160 11.61 -9.40 -12.32
N ARG A 161 11.88 -10.26 -11.35
CA ARG A 161 12.56 -11.54 -11.52
C ARG A 161 11.55 -12.64 -11.84
N PRO A 162 11.63 -13.27 -13.03
CA PRO A 162 10.70 -14.34 -13.44
C PRO A 162 10.69 -15.53 -12.48
N GLU A 163 11.85 -15.91 -11.93
CA GLU A 163 11.98 -16.97 -10.95
C GLU A 163 11.20 -16.71 -9.66
N VAL A 164 11.02 -15.46 -9.30
CA VAL A 164 10.21 -15.05 -8.13
C VAL A 164 8.73 -15.06 -8.47
N THR A 165 8.34 -14.39 -9.57
CA THR A 165 6.93 -14.21 -9.92
C THR A 165 6.25 -15.51 -10.29
N ARG A 166 6.98 -16.49 -10.80
CA ARG A 166 6.47 -17.85 -11.10
C ARG A 166 6.15 -18.68 -9.85
N LEU A 167 6.68 -18.32 -8.67
CA LEU A 167 6.32 -18.96 -7.40
C LEU A 167 5.02 -18.39 -6.82
N ILE A 168 4.61 -17.19 -7.24
CA ILE A 168 3.44 -16.49 -6.69
C ILE A 168 2.17 -16.93 -7.41
N LYS A 169 1.26 -17.62 -6.69
CA LYS A 169 -0.07 -18.00 -7.20
C LYS A 169 -1.00 -16.81 -7.29
N LYS A 170 -1.07 -16.01 -6.23
CA LYS A 170 -1.89 -14.81 -6.09
C LYS A 170 -1.18 -13.79 -5.21
N SER A 171 -1.43 -12.53 -5.42
CA SER A 171 -0.89 -11.45 -4.58
C SER A 171 -1.83 -10.26 -4.56
N ASN A 172 -1.70 -9.46 -3.50
CA ASN A 172 -2.44 -8.22 -3.33
C ASN A 172 -1.53 -7.20 -2.64
N ASP A 173 -1.67 -5.92 -2.99
CA ASP A 173 -0.96 -4.86 -2.29
C ASP A 173 -1.73 -4.40 -1.04
N PHE A 174 -1.05 -3.65 -0.18
CA PHE A 174 -1.65 -3.09 1.01
C PHE A 174 -2.11 -1.66 0.77
N GLY A 175 -3.42 -1.46 0.84
CA GLY A 175 -4.09 -0.17 0.84
C GLY A 175 -5.05 -0.07 2.01
N ALA A 176 -6.23 0.49 1.77
CA ALA A 176 -7.30 0.60 2.75
C ALA A 176 -7.71 -0.77 3.30
N GLY A 177 -7.92 -0.83 4.61
CA GLY A 177 -8.27 -2.06 5.32
C GLY A 177 -7.10 -2.98 5.68
N GLY A 178 -5.88 -2.64 5.26
CA GLY A 178 -4.65 -3.32 5.70
C GLY A 178 -4.65 -4.84 5.50
N VAL A 179 -4.28 -5.58 6.55
CA VAL A 179 -4.26 -7.06 6.56
C VAL A 179 -5.62 -7.65 6.24
N SER A 180 -6.70 -7.05 6.77
CA SER A 180 -8.07 -7.55 6.59
C SER A 180 -8.47 -7.61 5.11
N VAL A 181 -8.04 -6.66 4.32
CA VAL A 181 -8.32 -6.59 2.87
C VAL A 181 -7.22 -7.28 2.08
N ALA A 182 -5.97 -6.84 2.21
CA ALA A 182 -4.87 -7.34 1.37
C ALA A 182 -4.66 -8.86 1.48
N ILE A 183 -4.82 -9.43 2.68
CA ILE A 183 -4.75 -10.87 2.90
C ILE A 183 -6.14 -11.50 2.80
N GLY A 184 -7.16 -10.89 3.41
CA GLY A 184 -8.50 -11.43 3.47
C GLY A 184 -9.14 -11.71 2.10
N GLU A 185 -8.77 -10.98 1.04
CA GLU A 185 -9.27 -11.16 -0.32
C GLU A 185 -8.48 -12.19 -1.16
N LEU A 186 -7.41 -12.76 -0.62
CA LEU A 186 -6.58 -13.69 -1.40
C LEU A 186 -7.28 -15.01 -1.69
N THR A 187 -8.09 -15.51 -0.76
CA THR A 187 -8.82 -16.77 -0.93
C THR A 187 -9.96 -16.91 0.09
N ASP A 188 -10.82 -17.90 -0.09
CA ASP A 188 -12.02 -18.10 0.72
C ASP A 188 -11.75 -18.55 2.16
N GLY A 189 -10.73 -19.36 2.39
CA GLY A 189 -10.38 -19.89 3.71
C GLY A 189 -8.99 -19.42 4.14
N LEU A 190 -8.91 -18.71 5.28
CA LEU A 190 -7.68 -18.15 5.81
C LEU A 190 -7.63 -18.19 7.33
N ASP A 191 -6.51 -18.65 7.87
CA ASP A 191 -6.11 -18.46 9.27
C ASP A 191 -4.95 -17.46 9.32
N ILE A 192 -5.23 -16.23 9.76
CA ILE A 192 -4.30 -15.09 9.76
C ILE A 192 -3.76 -14.88 11.16
N TYR A 193 -2.44 -14.76 11.29
CA TYR A 193 -1.73 -14.62 12.56
C TYR A 193 -1.24 -13.18 12.75
N LEU A 194 -2.04 -12.34 13.41
CA LEU A 194 -1.73 -10.91 13.60
C LEU A 194 -0.42 -10.69 14.38
N ASP A 195 -0.09 -11.57 15.30
CA ASP A 195 1.17 -11.50 16.07
C ASP A 195 2.44 -11.68 15.24
N ARG A 196 2.30 -12.21 14.02
CA ARG A 196 3.42 -12.36 13.06
C ARG A 196 3.61 -11.16 12.15
N VAL A 197 2.67 -10.21 12.15
CA VAL A 197 2.75 -9.00 11.32
C VAL A 197 3.89 -8.12 11.83
N PRO A 198 4.92 -7.83 11.02
CA PRO A 198 6.05 -7.00 11.43
C PRO A 198 5.61 -5.59 11.79
N THR A 199 6.10 -5.05 12.89
CA THR A 199 5.72 -3.72 13.39
C THR A 199 6.87 -2.73 13.39
N LYS A 200 6.58 -1.45 13.15
CA LYS A 200 7.55 -0.34 13.24
C LYS A 200 7.96 -0.06 14.69
N TYR A 201 7.05 -0.30 15.62
CA TYR A 201 7.19 -0.07 17.06
C TYR A 201 6.22 -0.94 17.85
N SER A 202 6.45 -1.07 19.13
CA SER A 202 5.58 -1.82 20.05
C SER A 202 4.28 -1.07 20.38
N GLY A 203 3.28 -1.78 20.89
CA GLY A 203 2.05 -1.19 21.43
C GLY A 203 0.91 -1.07 20.40
N LEU A 204 1.01 -1.69 19.23
CA LEU A 204 -0.13 -1.87 18.33
C LEU A 204 -1.07 -2.94 18.88
N ASN A 205 -2.36 -2.64 18.91
CA ASN A 205 -3.40 -3.60 19.25
C ASN A 205 -3.84 -4.42 18.02
N SER A 206 -4.67 -5.45 18.24
CA SER A 206 -5.10 -6.37 17.18
C SER A 206 -5.87 -5.65 16.05
N THR A 207 -6.69 -4.65 16.40
CA THR A 207 -7.43 -3.86 15.41
C THR A 207 -6.47 -3.04 14.57
N GLU A 208 -5.52 -2.34 15.19
CA GLU A 208 -4.51 -1.55 14.47
C GLU A 208 -3.67 -2.42 13.54
N LEU A 209 -3.30 -3.64 13.96
CA LEU A 209 -2.59 -4.60 13.11
C LEU A 209 -3.43 -5.07 11.93
N ALA A 210 -4.73 -5.30 12.15
CA ALA A 210 -5.64 -5.80 11.12
C ALA A 210 -5.98 -4.78 10.03
N ILE A 211 -6.09 -3.49 10.39
CA ILE A 211 -6.61 -2.45 9.48
C ILE A 211 -5.58 -1.39 9.05
N SER A 212 -4.37 -1.42 9.60
CA SER A 212 -3.33 -0.44 9.25
C SER A 212 -3.03 -0.42 7.75
N GLU A 213 -3.01 0.78 7.19
CA GLU A 213 -2.72 1.06 5.78
C GLU A 213 -1.25 1.40 5.53
N SER A 214 -0.32 0.87 6.36
CA SER A 214 1.10 1.09 6.13
C SER A 214 1.49 0.67 4.72
N GLN A 215 2.14 1.58 4.01
CA GLN A 215 2.45 1.46 2.58
C GLN A 215 3.65 0.53 2.32
N GLU A 216 3.93 0.30 1.04
CA GLU A 216 5.06 -0.50 0.55
C GLU A 216 5.08 -1.93 1.12
N ARG A 217 3.90 -2.55 1.18
CA ARG A 217 3.72 -3.94 1.57
C ARG A 217 2.96 -4.69 0.47
N ILE A 218 3.27 -5.96 0.29
CA ILE A 218 2.56 -6.86 -0.62
C ILE A 218 2.36 -8.21 0.09
N ALA A 219 1.15 -8.77 0.01
CA ALA A 219 0.88 -10.13 0.41
C ALA A 219 0.93 -11.07 -0.80
N VAL A 220 1.59 -12.21 -0.67
CA VAL A 220 1.70 -13.21 -1.73
C VAL A 220 1.31 -14.59 -1.22
N VAL A 221 0.65 -15.38 -2.07
CA VAL A 221 0.39 -16.79 -1.82
C VAL A 221 1.40 -17.61 -2.59
N VAL A 222 2.09 -18.47 -1.86
CA VAL A 222 3.06 -19.43 -2.42
C VAL A 222 2.77 -20.84 -1.91
N GLU A 223 3.22 -21.85 -2.63
CA GLU A 223 3.20 -23.22 -2.11
C GLU A 223 4.15 -23.34 -0.91
N ARG A 224 3.74 -24.06 0.13
CA ARG A 224 4.54 -24.22 1.36
C ARG A 224 5.94 -24.74 1.09
N LYS A 225 6.09 -25.63 0.11
CA LYS A 225 7.39 -26.21 -0.28
C LYS A 225 8.36 -25.17 -0.85
N ASP A 226 7.84 -24.07 -1.45
CA ASP A 226 8.63 -23.04 -2.13
C ASP A 226 9.04 -21.90 -1.19
N ARG A 227 8.60 -21.95 0.08
CA ARG A 227 8.82 -20.90 1.07
C ARG A 227 10.29 -20.52 1.21
N GLU A 228 11.16 -21.48 1.47
CA GLU A 228 12.59 -21.22 1.72
C GLU A 228 13.29 -20.60 0.49
N GLU A 229 12.91 -21.07 -0.69
CA GLU A 229 13.43 -20.52 -1.94
C GLU A 229 12.97 -19.06 -2.12
N PHE A 230 11.70 -18.79 -1.89
CA PHE A 230 11.14 -17.45 -1.98
C PHE A 230 11.78 -16.49 -0.97
N GLU A 231 11.97 -16.93 0.29
CA GLU A 231 12.65 -16.16 1.33
C GLU A 231 14.11 -15.83 0.95
N ARG A 232 14.83 -16.74 0.29
CA ARG A 232 16.19 -16.47 -0.24
C ARG A 232 16.16 -15.37 -1.31
N TYR A 233 15.18 -15.37 -2.20
CA TYR A 233 15.03 -14.29 -3.18
C TYR A 233 14.74 -12.95 -2.51
N CYS A 234 13.85 -12.91 -1.53
CA CYS A 234 13.58 -11.71 -0.73
C CYS A 234 14.85 -11.17 -0.07
N ALA A 235 15.62 -12.04 0.57
CA ALA A 235 16.89 -11.69 1.22
C ALA A 235 17.91 -11.09 0.23
N SER A 236 17.97 -11.60 -1.01
CA SER A 236 18.88 -11.08 -2.04
C SER A 236 18.59 -9.65 -2.50
N GLU A 237 17.36 -9.18 -2.31
CA GLU A 237 16.93 -7.80 -2.58
C GLU A 237 16.74 -6.97 -1.28
N ASN A 238 17.11 -7.50 -0.12
CA ASN A 238 16.89 -6.89 1.19
C ASN A 238 15.40 -6.57 1.47
N VAL A 239 14.50 -7.42 1.02
CA VAL A 239 13.07 -7.35 1.32
C VAL A 239 12.80 -8.17 2.57
N GLU A 240 12.20 -7.54 3.58
CA GLU A 240 11.69 -8.27 4.75
C GLU A 240 10.51 -9.14 4.31
N VAL A 241 10.48 -10.39 4.77
CA VAL A 241 9.43 -11.36 4.46
C VAL A 241 9.00 -12.10 5.71
N THR A 242 7.70 -12.23 5.91
CA THR A 242 7.14 -12.88 7.09
C THR A 242 5.97 -13.77 6.71
N TYR A 243 5.98 -15.01 7.19
CA TYR A 243 4.84 -15.92 7.09
C TYR A 243 3.74 -15.50 8.07
N VAL A 244 2.56 -15.13 7.52
CA VAL A 244 1.48 -14.50 8.30
C VAL A 244 0.14 -15.21 8.24
N ALA A 245 -0.09 -16.13 7.29
CA ALA A 245 -1.35 -16.86 7.22
C ALA A 245 -1.22 -18.22 6.54
N ASP A 246 -2.15 -19.11 6.90
CA ASP A 246 -2.40 -20.39 6.23
C ASP A 246 -3.66 -20.31 5.37
N VAL A 247 -3.60 -20.91 4.18
CA VAL A 247 -4.79 -21.18 3.36
C VAL A 247 -5.45 -22.45 3.86
N THR A 248 -6.76 -22.37 4.11
CA THR A 248 -7.56 -23.46 4.68
C THR A 248 -8.77 -23.80 3.79
N ASP A 249 -9.43 -24.89 4.08
CA ASP A 249 -10.71 -25.31 3.43
C ASP A 249 -11.95 -24.87 4.20
N THR A 250 -11.77 -24.10 5.26
CA THR A 250 -12.87 -23.73 6.19
C THR A 250 -13.89 -22.77 5.60
N ARG A 251 -13.60 -22.10 4.49
CA ARG A 251 -14.39 -21.01 3.91
C ARG A 251 -14.70 -19.91 4.94
N ARG A 252 -13.73 -19.64 5.81
CA ARG A 252 -13.82 -18.60 6.83
C ARG A 252 -12.57 -17.76 6.82
N MET A 253 -12.72 -16.46 7.02
CA MET A 253 -11.62 -15.56 7.37
C MET A 253 -11.50 -15.53 8.88
N ARG A 254 -10.41 -16.07 9.41
CA ARG A 254 -10.11 -16.09 10.84
C ARG A 254 -8.86 -15.28 11.12
N MET A 255 -8.86 -14.54 12.20
CA MET A 255 -7.68 -13.85 12.69
C MET A 255 -7.40 -14.24 14.13
N TYR A 256 -6.13 -14.51 14.38
CA TYR A 256 -5.63 -14.89 15.70
C TYR A 256 -4.69 -13.80 16.22
N SER A 257 -4.83 -13.46 17.49
CA SER A 257 -3.96 -12.54 18.22
C SER A 257 -3.77 -13.01 19.64
N ARG A 258 -2.53 -13.07 20.10
CA ARG A 258 -2.15 -13.56 21.44
C ARG A 258 -2.69 -14.94 21.77
N GLY A 259 -2.76 -15.80 20.75
CA GLY A 259 -3.30 -17.16 20.89
C GLY A 259 -4.82 -17.25 20.91
N GLU A 260 -5.53 -16.14 20.80
CA GLU A 260 -6.99 -16.08 20.78
C GLU A 260 -7.54 -15.84 19.38
N LEU A 261 -8.69 -16.42 19.07
CA LEU A 261 -9.45 -16.16 17.86
C LEU A 261 -10.22 -14.85 18.03
N VAL A 262 -9.77 -13.79 17.35
CA VAL A 262 -10.35 -12.43 17.49
C VAL A 262 -11.30 -12.06 16.35
N VAL A 263 -11.22 -12.74 15.20
CA VAL A 263 -12.15 -12.60 14.07
C VAL A 263 -12.47 -13.99 13.53
N ASP A 264 -13.75 -14.26 13.28
CA ASP A 264 -14.22 -15.49 12.62
C ASP A 264 -15.45 -15.17 11.75
N LEU A 265 -15.23 -14.88 10.48
CA LEU A 265 -16.25 -14.49 9.52
C LEU A 265 -16.39 -15.55 8.43
N SER A 266 -17.64 -15.97 8.12
CA SER A 266 -17.87 -16.84 6.99
C SER A 266 -17.75 -16.07 5.68
N ARG A 267 -17.35 -16.77 4.63
CA ARG A 267 -17.22 -16.15 3.30
C ARG A 267 -18.58 -15.72 2.71
N GLU A 268 -19.65 -16.33 3.17
CA GLU A 268 -21.02 -15.96 2.81
C GLU A 268 -21.49 -14.64 3.45
N PHE A 269 -20.87 -14.26 4.56
CA PHE A 269 -21.14 -13.00 5.26
C PHE A 269 -20.38 -11.83 4.63
N ILE A 270 -19.15 -12.06 4.16
CA ILE A 270 -18.28 -11.04 3.54
C ILE A 270 -18.65 -10.86 2.06
#